data_82581daa0084fb22ba8ebace5dac73a4
#
_entry.id   82581daa0084fb22ba8ebace5dac73a4
#
_cell.length_a   1.000
_cell.length_b   1.000
_cell.length_c   1.000
_cell.angle_alpha   90.00
_cell.angle_beta   90.00
_cell.angle_gamma   90.00
#
_symmetry.space_group_name_H-M   'P 1'
#
loop_
_entity.id
_entity.type
_entity.pdbx_description
1 polymer ?
#
loop_
_entity_poly.entity_id
_entity_poly.type
_entity_poly.pdbx_seq_one_letter_code
_entity_poly.pdbx_strand_id
1 'polypeptide(L)'
;VGVWELDRASWSITGYLIGYTAAMPLMGRISDRTGYRRAFLLAMAVFTLGSALVAVSPDIPRWLYGGPPEYNWLIGTRVFQAIGGGAVIPISIAAAGELVDGKHRAIAYGLIGASAEAGGVFGPLWGGGITTWMSWEWAFWLNIPFTVIAAIWILRNPPGKRNAVKIDLPSATVFAALLSLLTIGLVRVGEPDALMAISLGASVVLFILLAVLNNRSQDPLFPKRLFQLPSFNYSNLTHFLVGAVLIIGMVTVPLMAASVFGKSPLEGGLQL
;
A
#
# COMPACT_ATOMS: atom_id res chain seq x y z
N VAL A 1 -26.40 -6.85 7.62
CA VAL A 1 -25.43 -5.75 7.42
C VAL A 1 -26.06 -4.84 6.38
N GLY A 2 -26.37 -3.59 6.77
CA GLY A 2 -27.03 -2.64 5.87
C GLY A 2 -26.06 -2.20 4.75
N VAL A 3 -26.62 -1.79 3.59
CA VAL A 3 -25.83 -1.30 2.43
C VAL A 3 -24.87 -0.16 2.85
N TRP A 4 -25.28 0.69 3.78
CA TRP A 4 -24.50 1.79 4.34
C TRP A 4 -23.27 1.34 5.16
N GLU A 5 -23.31 0.16 5.76
CA GLU A 5 -22.18 -0.40 6.52
C GLU A 5 -21.16 -1.02 5.58
N LEU A 6 -21.59 -1.60 4.46
CA LEU A 6 -20.71 -2.12 3.41
C LEU A 6 -19.94 -1.00 2.71
N ASP A 7 -20.61 0.13 2.43
CA ASP A 7 -19.98 1.30 1.82
C ASP A 7 -18.88 1.87 2.73
N ARG A 8 -19.16 2.05 4.02
CA ARG A 8 -18.17 2.52 5.00
C ARG A 8 -17.01 1.54 5.18
N ALA A 9 -17.27 0.24 5.17
CA ALA A 9 -16.23 -0.77 5.26
C ALA A 9 -15.29 -0.74 4.04
N SER A 10 -15.84 -0.49 2.83
CA SER A 10 -15.04 -0.37 1.61
C SER A 10 -14.06 0.80 1.66
N TRP A 11 -14.41 1.92 2.32
CA TRP A 11 -13.52 3.05 2.53
C TRP A 11 -12.31 2.74 3.40
N SER A 12 -12.39 1.77 4.30
CA SER A 12 -11.22 1.29 5.06
C SER A 12 -10.17 0.65 4.15
N ILE A 13 -10.61 -0.11 3.14
CA ILE A 13 -9.73 -0.72 2.13
C ILE A 13 -9.19 0.37 1.20
N THR A 14 -10.06 1.24 0.69
CA THR A 14 -9.71 2.33 -0.20
C THR A 14 -8.71 3.29 0.45
N GLY A 15 -8.95 3.71 1.69
CA GLY A 15 -8.04 4.57 2.44
C GLY A 15 -6.65 3.93 2.60
N TYR A 16 -6.61 2.63 2.89
CA TYR A 16 -5.34 1.89 2.92
C TYR A 16 -4.63 1.92 1.56
N LEU A 17 -5.33 1.63 0.46
CA LEU A 17 -4.75 1.65 -0.88
C LEU A 17 -4.22 3.02 -1.28
N ILE A 18 -4.93 4.10 -0.93
CA ILE A 18 -4.49 5.48 -1.16
C ILE A 18 -3.15 5.74 -0.44
N GLY A 19 -3.09 5.48 0.87
CA GLY A 19 -1.87 5.67 1.64
C GLY A 19 -0.70 4.81 1.14
N TYR A 20 -1.00 3.55 0.78
CA TYR A 20 -0.04 2.58 0.26
C TYR A 20 0.57 3.01 -1.06
N THR A 21 -0.26 3.35 -2.05
CA THR A 21 0.22 3.77 -3.38
C THR A 21 0.91 5.11 -3.36
N ALA A 22 0.42 6.06 -2.56
CA ALA A 22 1.04 7.37 -2.39
C ALA A 22 2.43 7.30 -1.74
N ALA A 23 2.64 6.36 -0.82
CA ALA A 23 3.92 6.20 -0.12
C ALA A 23 5.02 5.58 -1.00
N MET A 24 4.67 4.69 -1.94
CA MET A 24 5.64 3.93 -2.72
C MET A 24 6.73 4.77 -3.40
N PRO A 25 6.40 5.78 -4.24
CA PRO A 25 7.40 6.55 -4.98
C PRO A 25 8.27 7.41 -4.06
N LEU A 26 7.68 7.93 -2.99
CA LEU A 26 8.38 8.76 -2.02
C LEU A 26 9.37 7.94 -1.20
N MET A 27 8.94 6.77 -0.73
CA MET A 27 9.76 5.90 0.14
C MET A 27 10.93 5.25 -0.61
N GLY A 28 10.78 4.96 -1.91
CA GLY A 28 11.90 4.57 -2.75
C GLY A 28 13.02 5.63 -2.75
N ARG A 29 12.67 6.88 -3.00
CA ARG A 29 13.64 8.00 -3.01
C ARG A 29 14.22 8.31 -1.62
N ILE A 30 13.43 8.18 -0.56
CA ILE A 30 13.93 8.30 0.83
C ILE A 30 14.95 7.20 1.10
N SER A 31 14.69 5.97 0.66
CA SER A 31 15.63 4.85 0.78
C SER A 31 16.96 5.12 0.09
N ASP A 32 16.94 5.65 -1.14
CA ASP A 32 18.16 6.00 -1.88
C ASP A 32 19.02 7.03 -1.15
N ARG A 33 18.38 7.99 -0.47
CA ARG A 33 19.08 9.05 0.27
C ARG A 33 19.56 8.63 1.65
N THR A 34 18.72 7.94 2.42
CA THR A 34 18.98 7.63 3.83
C THR A 34 19.66 6.28 4.04
N GLY A 35 19.67 5.44 3.00
CA GLY A 35 20.03 4.04 3.01
C GLY A 35 18.87 3.14 3.44
N TYR A 36 18.79 1.96 2.82
CA TYR A 36 17.67 1.02 2.98
C TYR A 36 17.38 0.67 4.45
N ARG A 37 18.42 0.48 5.29
CA ARG A 37 18.23 0.11 6.70
C ARG A 37 17.39 1.13 7.48
N ARG A 38 17.72 2.42 7.35
CA ARG A 38 16.98 3.50 8.04
C ARG A 38 15.58 3.66 7.48
N ALA A 39 15.46 3.58 6.16
CA ALA A 39 14.16 3.65 5.49
C ALA A 39 13.25 2.50 5.95
N PHE A 40 13.76 1.27 6.05
CA PHE A 40 13.01 0.13 6.60
C PHE A 40 12.58 0.34 8.05
N LEU A 41 13.50 0.75 8.91
CA LEU A 41 13.17 0.97 10.32
C LEU A 41 12.09 2.04 10.49
N LEU A 42 12.16 3.12 9.70
CA LEU A 42 11.12 4.14 9.69
C LEU A 42 9.78 3.56 9.19
N ALA A 43 9.80 2.82 8.08
CA ALA A 43 8.61 2.17 7.54
C ALA A 43 7.99 1.19 8.54
N MET A 44 8.79 0.35 9.19
CA MET A 44 8.34 -0.56 10.23
C MET A 44 7.75 0.18 11.44
N ALA A 45 8.39 1.28 11.89
CA ALA A 45 7.87 2.09 12.98
C ALA A 45 6.50 2.70 12.64
N VAL A 46 6.36 3.30 11.45
CA VAL A 46 5.09 3.87 10.99
C VAL A 46 4.02 2.77 10.85
N PHE A 47 4.36 1.61 10.28
CA PHE A 47 3.42 0.50 10.13
C PHE A 47 3.00 -0.09 11.48
N THR A 48 3.93 -0.26 12.42
CA THR A 48 3.66 -0.77 13.78
C THR A 48 2.75 0.18 14.55
N LEU A 49 3.10 1.48 14.57
CA LEU A 49 2.26 2.50 15.20
C LEU A 49 0.88 2.57 14.55
N GLY A 50 0.84 2.54 13.22
CA GLY A 50 -0.41 2.51 12.47
C GLY A 50 -1.25 1.27 12.80
N SER A 51 -0.64 0.09 12.90
CA SER A 51 -1.33 -1.14 13.31
C SER A 51 -1.94 -1.03 14.70
N ALA A 52 -1.18 -0.50 15.67
CA ALA A 52 -1.71 -0.25 17.02
C ALA A 52 -2.87 0.74 17.00
N LEU A 53 -2.74 1.86 16.26
CA LEU A 53 -3.81 2.86 16.11
C LEU A 53 -5.06 2.30 15.44
N VAL A 54 -4.92 1.44 14.44
CA VAL A 54 -6.06 0.76 13.82
C VAL A 54 -6.77 -0.14 14.83
N ALA A 55 -6.02 -0.94 15.59
CA ALA A 55 -6.59 -1.84 16.58
C ALA A 55 -7.38 -1.13 17.67
N VAL A 56 -6.92 0.07 18.08
CA VAL A 56 -7.62 0.89 19.11
C VAL A 56 -8.55 1.95 18.53
N SER A 57 -8.71 2.01 17.19
CA SER A 57 -9.48 3.06 16.53
C SER A 57 -10.94 3.20 17.03
N PRO A 58 -11.64 2.13 17.45
CA PRO A 58 -12.99 2.26 18.01
C PRO A 58 -13.03 3.02 19.33
N ASP A 59 -11.94 2.97 20.12
CA ASP A 59 -11.88 3.61 21.44
C ASP A 59 -11.37 5.05 21.38
N ILE A 60 -10.74 5.47 20.29
CA ILE A 60 -10.14 6.81 20.14
C ILE A 60 -11.18 7.93 20.41
N PRO A 61 -12.41 7.91 19.82
CA PRO A 61 -13.41 8.93 20.10
C PRO A 61 -13.78 9.00 21.57
N ARG A 62 -13.91 7.83 22.22
CA ARG A 62 -14.22 7.75 23.66
C ARG A 62 -13.14 8.41 24.51
N TRP A 63 -11.86 8.20 24.17
CA TRP A 63 -10.74 8.78 24.92
C TRP A 63 -10.58 10.27 24.71
N LEU A 64 -10.86 10.77 23.49
CA LEU A 64 -10.62 12.17 23.15
C LEU A 64 -11.77 13.10 23.56
N TYR A 65 -13.03 12.68 23.41
CA TYR A 65 -14.19 13.52 23.63
C TYR A 65 -15.44 12.79 24.18
N GLY A 66 -15.29 11.55 24.63
CA GLY A 66 -16.39 10.75 25.20
C GLY A 66 -17.43 10.30 24.18
N GLY A 67 -17.11 10.36 22.88
CA GLY A 67 -18.01 10.00 21.78
C GLY A 67 -18.09 8.50 21.49
N PRO A 68 -19.10 8.09 20.68
CA PRO A 68 -19.22 6.72 20.20
C PRO A 68 -18.12 6.37 19.17
N PRO A 69 -17.89 5.07 18.86
CA PRO A 69 -16.98 4.66 17.80
C PRO A 69 -17.34 5.29 16.45
N GLU A 70 -16.33 5.80 15.74
CA GLU A 70 -16.48 6.44 14.43
C GLU A 70 -15.57 5.82 13.39
N TYR A 71 -16.13 5.50 12.22
CA TYR A 71 -15.37 4.92 11.09
C TYR A 71 -14.27 5.84 10.56
N ASN A 72 -14.39 7.14 10.70
CA ASN A 72 -13.40 8.10 10.23
C ASN A 72 -12.03 7.89 10.89
N TRP A 73 -12.01 7.51 12.18
CA TRP A 73 -10.77 7.15 12.87
C TRP A 73 -10.15 5.88 12.31
N LEU A 74 -10.96 4.87 12.02
CA LEU A 74 -10.50 3.65 11.38
C LEU A 74 -9.86 3.96 10.01
N ILE A 75 -10.54 4.74 9.16
CA ILE A 75 -10.02 5.11 7.84
C ILE A 75 -8.72 5.89 7.98
N GLY A 76 -8.67 6.92 8.83
CA GLY A 76 -7.48 7.74 9.04
C GLY A 76 -6.27 6.93 9.54
N THR A 77 -6.48 6.04 10.51
CA THR A 77 -5.42 5.16 11.03
C THR A 77 -4.97 4.13 10.00
N ARG A 78 -5.87 3.64 9.13
CA ARG A 78 -5.54 2.76 7.99
C ARG A 78 -4.68 3.47 6.95
N VAL A 79 -4.99 4.73 6.60
CA VAL A 79 -4.14 5.54 5.71
C VAL A 79 -2.74 5.71 6.32
N PHE A 80 -2.66 6.03 7.60
CA PHE A 80 -1.37 6.17 8.29
C PHE A 80 -0.58 4.86 8.31
N GLN A 81 -1.22 3.73 8.65
CA GLN A 81 -0.62 2.40 8.60
C GLN A 81 -0.07 2.08 7.21
N ALA A 82 -0.84 2.39 6.18
CA ALA A 82 -0.53 2.10 4.78
C ALA A 82 0.71 2.83 4.27
N ILE A 83 1.05 4.01 4.80
CA ILE A 83 2.28 4.73 4.48
C ILE A 83 3.50 3.86 4.84
N GLY A 84 3.47 3.21 5.99
CA GLY A 84 4.53 2.27 6.38
C GLY A 84 4.56 1.01 5.51
N GLY A 85 3.38 0.41 5.26
CA GLY A 85 3.25 -0.80 4.45
C GLY A 85 3.69 -0.61 3.00
N GLY A 86 3.26 0.49 2.35
CA GLY A 86 3.62 0.82 0.98
C GLY A 86 5.10 1.10 0.76
N ALA A 87 5.84 1.39 1.83
CA ALA A 87 7.28 1.59 1.77
C ALA A 87 8.09 0.29 1.61
N VAL A 88 7.55 -0.84 2.04
CA VAL A 88 8.32 -2.10 2.18
C VAL A 88 8.85 -2.61 0.85
N ILE A 89 8.02 -2.68 -0.18
CA ILE A 89 8.40 -3.22 -1.49
C ILE A 89 9.50 -2.37 -2.16
N PRO A 90 9.33 -1.05 -2.35
CA PRO A 90 10.37 -0.24 -3.00
C PRO A 90 11.69 -0.24 -2.23
N ILE A 91 11.65 -0.25 -0.90
CA ILE A 91 12.86 -0.34 -0.09
C ILE A 91 13.52 -1.71 -0.23
N SER A 92 12.75 -2.81 -0.28
CA SER A 92 13.27 -4.17 -0.50
C SER A 92 13.97 -4.29 -1.84
N ILE A 93 13.38 -3.71 -2.91
CA ILE A 93 13.98 -3.68 -4.25
C ILE A 93 15.29 -2.89 -4.22
N ALA A 94 15.31 -1.71 -3.59
CA ALA A 94 16.53 -0.91 -3.45
C ALA A 94 17.61 -1.66 -2.67
N ALA A 95 17.26 -2.30 -1.55
CA ALA A 95 18.17 -3.10 -0.76
C ALA A 95 18.73 -4.30 -1.53
N ALA A 96 17.89 -5.02 -2.27
CA ALA A 96 18.33 -6.13 -3.11
C ALA A 96 19.27 -5.67 -4.23
N GLY A 97 19.01 -4.51 -4.83
CA GLY A 97 19.88 -3.88 -5.83
C GLY A 97 21.26 -3.52 -5.29
N GLU A 98 21.37 -3.21 -4.00
CA GLU A 98 22.64 -2.86 -3.35
C GLU A 98 23.37 -4.09 -2.80
N LEU A 99 22.66 -5.03 -2.17
CA LEU A 99 23.23 -6.13 -1.41
C LEU A 99 23.49 -7.38 -2.25
N VAL A 100 22.77 -7.56 -3.37
CA VAL A 100 22.81 -8.79 -4.16
C VAL A 100 23.64 -8.58 -5.42
N ASP A 101 24.54 -9.52 -5.68
CA ASP A 101 25.34 -9.54 -6.91
C ASP A 101 24.47 -9.56 -8.17
N GLY A 102 24.93 -8.88 -9.24
CA GLY A 102 24.15 -8.68 -10.48
C GLY A 102 23.53 -9.94 -11.07
N LYS A 103 24.24 -11.07 -11.01
CA LYS A 103 23.77 -12.37 -11.52
C LYS A 103 22.59 -12.97 -10.72
N HIS A 104 22.42 -12.59 -9.46
CA HIS A 104 21.35 -13.08 -8.59
C HIS A 104 20.22 -12.06 -8.35
N ARG A 105 20.37 -10.82 -8.86
CA ARG A 105 19.37 -9.75 -8.64
C ARG A 105 17.99 -10.11 -9.16
N ALA A 106 17.92 -10.76 -10.32
CA ALA A 106 16.64 -11.18 -10.90
C ALA A 106 15.88 -12.14 -9.96
N ILE A 107 16.61 -13.09 -9.35
CA ILE A 107 16.04 -14.03 -8.38
C ILE A 107 15.57 -13.27 -7.10
N ALA A 108 16.39 -12.34 -6.60
CA ALA A 108 16.03 -11.55 -5.42
C ALA A 108 14.77 -10.71 -5.67
N TYR A 109 14.66 -10.05 -6.83
CA TYR A 109 13.47 -9.30 -7.19
C TYR A 109 12.24 -10.20 -7.37
N GLY A 110 12.42 -11.38 -7.98
CA GLY A 110 11.36 -12.38 -8.11
C GLY A 110 10.87 -12.88 -6.76
N LEU A 111 11.76 -13.12 -5.79
CA LEU A 111 11.40 -13.54 -4.43
C LEU A 111 10.66 -12.42 -3.67
N ILE A 112 11.05 -11.15 -3.83
CA ILE A 112 10.34 -10.01 -3.24
C ILE A 112 8.92 -9.95 -3.80
N GLY A 113 8.77 -10.04 -5.12
CA GLY A 113 7.45 -10.06 -5.77
C GLY A 113 6.61 -11.25 -5.33
N ALA A 114 7.17 -12.46 -5.36
CA ALA A 114 6.47 -13.68 -4.92
C ALA A 114 6.03 -13.60 -3.44
N SER A 115 6.85 -13.01 -2.56
CA SER A 115 6.48 -12.81 -1.15
C SER A 115 5.32 -11.82 -1.00
N ALA A 116 5.28 -10.76 -1.82
CA ALA A 116 4.20 -9.79 -1.81
C ALA A 116 2.88 -10.42 -2.26
N GLU A 117 2.89 -11.18 -3.37
CA GLU A 117 1.71 -11.89 -3.89
C GLU A 117 1.25 -13.00 -2.93
N ALA A 118 2.19 -13.77 -2.35
CA ALA A 118 1.86 -14.76 -1.33
C ALA A 118 1.17 -14.13 -0.12
N GLY A 119 1.63 -12.96 0.34
CA GLY A 119 0.96 -12.19 1.39
C GLY A 119 -0.48 -11.81 1.03
N GLY A 120 -0.71 -11.46 -0.23
CA GLY A 120 -2.05 -11.19 -0.77
C GLY A 120 -2.97 -12.42 -0.69
N VAL A 121 -2.50 -13.58 -1.12
CA VAL A 121 -3.26 -14.85 -1.10
C VAL A 121 -3.51 -15.33 0.33
N PHE A 122 -2.49 -15.31 1.19
CA PHE A 122 -2.64 -15.73 2.59
C PHE A 122 -3.40 -14.73 3.46
N GLY A 123 -3.49 -13.45 3.06
CA GLY A 123 -4.16 -12.40 3.81
C GLY A 123 -5.62 -12.71 4.15
N PRO A 124 -6.48 -13.04 3.19
CA PRO A 124 -7.87 -13.42 3.44
C PRO A 124 -8.02 -14.66 4.34
N LEU A 125 -7.16 -15.68 4.17
CA LEU A 125 -7.12 -16.86 5.03
C LEU A 125 -6.76 -16.49 6.47
N TRP A 126 -5.72 -15.70 6.64
CA TRP A 126 -5.25 -15.20 7.93
C TRP A 126 -6.31 -14.34 8.62
N GLY A 127 -6.84 -13.36 7.89
CA GLY A 127 -7.91 -12.49 8.39
C GLY A 127 -9.18 -13.26 8.73
N GLY A 128 -9.63 -14.18 7.87
CA GLY A 128 -10.79 -15.03 8.10
C GLY A 128 -10.61 -15.95 9.30
N GLY A 129 -9.42 -16.54 9.47
CA GLY A 129 -9.09 -17.34 10.64
C GLY A 129 -9.15 -16.54 11.93
N ILE A 130 -8.48 -15.38 11.98
CA ILE A 130 -8.48 -14.51 13.16
C ILE A 130 -9.90 -14.07 13.52
N THR A 131 -10.67 -13.58 12.56
CA THR A 131 -12.03 -13.07 12.82
C THR A 131 -13.04 -14.16 13.18
N THR A 132 -12.72 -15.42 12.89
CA THR A 132 -13.56 -16.56 13.29
C THR A 132 -13.39 -16.92 14.78
N TRP A 133 -12.16 -16.83 15.31
CA TRP A 133 -11.85 -17.26 16.69
C TRP A 133 -11.53 -16.11 17.63
N MET A 134 -11.26 -14.93 17.10
CA MET A 134 -10.88 -13.72 17.85
C MET A 134 -11.61 -12.51 17.27
N SER A 135 -11.46 -11.35 17.91
CA SER A 135 -11.98 -10.10 17.35
C SER A 135 -11.05 -9.56 16.23
N TRP A 136 -11.61 -8.76 15.33
CA TRP A 136 -10.88 -8.25 14.14
C TRP A 136 -9.64 -7.41 14.49
N GLU A 137 -9.59 -6.77 15.64
CA GLU A 137 -8.47 -5.97 16.13
C GLU A 137 -7.19 -6.81 16.26
N TRP A 138 -7.33 -8.11 16.54
CA TRP A 138 -6.19 -9.01 16.64
C TRP A 138 -5.43 -9.17 15.33
N ALA A 139 -6.07 -8.98 14.19
CA ALA A 139 -5.38 -8.97 12.89
C ALA A 139 -4.32 -7.85 12.82
N PHE A 140 -4.52 -6.77 13.57
CA PHE A 140 -3.59 -5.64 13.63
C PHE A 140 -2.60 -5.76 14.79
N TRP A 141 -3.02 -6.25 15.95
CA TRP A 141 -2.10 -6.53 17.06
C TRP A 141 -1.00 -7.53 16.68
N LEU A 142 -1.33 -8.55 15.90
CA LEU A 142 -0.37 -9.56 15.43
C LEU A 142 0.68 -9.00 14.46
N ASN A 143 0.42 -7.89 13.77
CA ASN A 143 1.43 -7.22 12.97
C ASN A 143 2.61 -6.71 13.79
N ILE A 144 2.37 -6.32 15.06
CA ILE A 144 3.41 -5.73 15.93
C ILE A 144 4.57 -6.70 16.18
N PRO A 145 4.36 -7.93 16.69
CA PRO A 145 5.48 -8.86 16.89
C PRO A 145 6.21 -9.19 15.57
N PHE A 146 5.50 -9.34 14.44
CA PHE A 146 6.15 -9.60 13.16
C PHE A 146 7.04 -8.44 12.70
N THR A 147 6.56 -7.21 12.84
CA THR A 147 7.34 -6.02 12.46
C THR A 147 8.52 -5.79 13.40
N VAL A 148 8.38 -6.08 14.69
CA VAL A 148 9.49 -6.02 15.67
C VAL A 148 10.57 -7.04 15.32
N ILE A 149 10.20 -8.29 15.01
CA ILE A 149 11.13 -9.33 14.57
C ILE A 149 11.86 -8.89 13.30
N ALA A 150 11.13 -8.38 12.30
CA ALA A 150 11.71 -7.86 11.07
C ALA A 150 12.67 -6.69 11.33
N ALA A 151 12.30 -5.76 12.21
CA ALA A 151 13.15 -4.63 12.58
C ALA A 151 14.45 -5.10 13.27
N ILE A 152 14.37 -6.09 14.17
CA ILE A 152 15.56 -6.68 14.81
C ILE A 152 16.48 -7.33 13.76
N TRP A 153 15.92 -8.05 12.79
CA TRP A 153 16.70 -8.65 11.70
C TRP A 153 17.39 -7.58 10.85
N ILE A 154 16.69 -6.51 10.50
CA ILE A 154 17.24 -5.38 9.75
C ILE A 154 18.37 -4.69 10.54
N LEU A 155 18.24 -4.57 11.85
CA LEU A 155 19.28 -3.99 12.72
C LEU A 155 20.57 -4.81 12.73
N ARG A 156 20.51 -6.10 12.48
CA ARG A 156 21.69 -6.99 12.40
C ARG A 156 22.45 -6.87 11.07
N ASN A 157 21.83 -6.32 10.03
CA ASN A 157 22.47 -6.10 8.75
C ASN A 157 23.30 -4.80 8.74
N PRO A 158 24.34 -4.71 7.89
CA PRO A 158 25.13 -3.49 7.77
C PRO A 158 24.26 -2.31 7.30
N PRO A 159 24.57 -1.08 7.68
CA PRO A 159 23.88 0.08 7.18
C PRO A 159 24.10 0.18 5.65
N GLY A 160 23.02 0.43 4.90
CA GLY A 160 23.09 0.65 3.45
C GLY A 160 23.90 1.88 3.08
N LYS A 161 24.39 1.92 1.86
CA LYS A 161 25.08 3.08 1.31
C LYS A 161 24.12 4.27 1.27
N ARG A 162 24.65 5.45 1.57
CA ARG A 162 23.94 6.70 1.40
C ARG A 162 24.39 7.32 0.11
N ASN A 163 23.48 7.50 -0.82
CA ASN A 163 23.78 8.20 -2.04
C ASN A 163 23.42 9.68 -1.87
N ALA A 164 24.24 10.57 -2.44
CA ALA A 164 23.97 12.00 -2.48
C ALA A 164 22.89 12.33 -3.54
N VAL A 165 21.80 11.53 -3.59
CA VAL A 165 20.69 11.73 -4.53
C VAL A 165 19.84 12.89 -4.05
N LYS A 166 19.58 13.86 -4.91
CA LYS A 166 18.58 14.89 -4.65
C LYS A 166 17.19 14.26 -4.81
N ILE A 167 16.39 14.33 -3.75
CA ILE A 167 14.99 13.88 -3.86
C ILE A 167 14.23 14.95 -4.62
N ASP A 168 13.64 14.59 -5.76
CA ASP A 168 12.64 15.42 -6.45
C ASP A 168 11.31 15.33 -5.67
N LEU A 169 11.30 15.99 -4.52
CA LEU A 169 10.15 16.01 -3.61
C LEU A 169 8.89 16.61 -4.27
N PRO A 170 8.98 17.70 -5.08
CA PRO A 170 7.83 18.21 -5.81
C PRO A 170 7.17 17.18 -6.71
N SER A 171 7.94 16.48 -7.56
CA SER A 171 7.38 15.43 -8.44
C SER A 171 6.80 14.27 -7.65
N ALA A 172 7.45 13.84 -6.56
CA ALA A 172 6.95 12.75 -5.72
C ALA A 172 5.64 13.11 -4.99
N THR A 173 5.51 14.35 -4.48
CA THR A 173 4.27 14.80 -3.81
C THR A 173 3.12 14.97 -4.81
N VAL A 174 3.39 15.53 -5.99
CA VAL A 174 2.39 15.64 -7.07
C VAL A 174 1.94 14.26 -7.52
N PHE A 175 2.84 13.30 -7.65
CA PHE A 175 2.49 11.92 -8.02
C PHE A 175 1.64 11.23 -6.93
N ALA A 176 1.99 11.39 -5.66
CA ALA A 176 1.19 10.87 -4.55
C ALA A 176 -0.23 11.47 -4.53
N ALA A 177 -0.34 12.80 -4.70
CA ALA A 177 -1.63 13.49 -4.78
C ALA A 177 -2.46 13.03 -5.99
N LEU A 178 -1.82 12.86 -7.16
CA LEU A 178 -2.43 12.33 -8.37
C LEU A 178 -3.04 10.95 -8.12
N LEU A 179 -2.26 10.01 -7.59
CA LEU A 179 -2.75 8.66 -7.32
C LEU A 179 -3.89 8.67 -6.30
N SER A 180 -3.79 9.50 -5.26
CA SER A 180 -4.84 9.64 -4.25
C SER A 180 -6.16 10.14 -4.85
N LEU A 181 -6.10 11.23 -5.63
CA LEU A 181 -7.30 11.78 -6.29
C LEU A 181 -7.86 10.85 -7.36
N LEU A 182 -7.00 10.19 -8.13
CA LEU A 182 -7.43 9.19 -9.11
C LEU A 182 -8.18 8.04 -8.42
N THR A 183 -7.65 7.53 -7.31
CA THR A 183 -8.29 6.46 -6.53
C THR A 183 -9.64 6.91 -5.98
N ILE A 184 -9.72 8.11 -5.38
CA ILE A 184 -10.97 8.68 -4.87
C ILE A 184 -12.01 8.79 -6.00
N GLY A 185 -11.61 9.30 -7.16
CA GLY A 185 -12.51 9.46 -8.30
C GLY A 185 -12.99 8.12 -8.85
N LEU A 186 -12.10 7.12 -8.99
CA LEU A 186 -12.46 5.79 -9.52
C LEU A 186 -13.39 5.01 -8.59
N VAL A 187 -13.20 5.10 -7.26
CA VAL A 187 -14.09 4.43 -6.29
C VAL A 187 -15.51 4.95 -6.36
N ARG A 188 -15.71 6.21 -6.77
CA ARG A 188 -17.03 6.83 -6.89
C ARG A 188 -17.71 6.66 -8.25
N VAL A 189 -17.13 5.91 -9.16
CA VAL A 189 -17.73 5.69 -10.51
C VAL A 189 -19.10 5.01 -10.42
N GLY A 190 -19.37 4.19 -9.39
CA GLY A 190 -20.65 3.55 -9.16
C GLY A 190 -21.77 4.51 -8.72
N GLU A 191 -21.42 5.64 -8.09
CA GLU A 191 -22.34 6.70 -7.62
C GLU A 191 -21.79 8.06 -8.06
N PRO A 192 -21.99 8.47 -9.33
CA PRO A 192 -21.38 9.67 -9.87
C PRO A 192 -21.85 10.93 -9.15
N ASP A 193 -20.90 11.66 -8.56
CA ASP A 193 -21.15 12.92 -7.86
C ASP A 193 -20.12 14.00 -8.25
N ALA A 194 -20.30 15.20 -7.70
CA ALA A 194 -19.38 16.31 -7.94
C ALA A 194 -17.95 15.99 -7.46
N LEU A 195 -17.80 15.22 -6.38
CA LEU A 195 -16.49 14.83 -5.85
C LEU A 195 -15.77 13.88 -6.80
N MET A 196 -16.47 12.95 -7.46
CA MET A 196 -15.91 12.11 -8.52
C MET A 196 -15.36 12.97 -9.67
N ALA A 197 -16.19 13.89 -10.19
CA ALA A 197 -15.80 14.73 -11.31
C ALA A 197 -14.61 15.63 -10.97
N ILE A 198 -14.62 16.26 -9.78
CA ILE A 198 -13.52 17.09 -9.28
C ILE A 198 -12.25 16.27 -9.10
N SER A 199 -12.34 15.09 -8.48
CA SER A 199 -11.17 14.23 -8.21
C SER A 199 -10.52 13.72 -9.50
N LEU A 200 -11.32 13.27 -10.47
CA LEU A 200 -10.83 12.83 -11.78
C LEU A 200 -10.26 14.00 -12.58
N GLY A 201 -10.95 15.15 -12.62
CA GLY A 201 -10.46 16.35 -13.29
C GLY A 201 -9.15 16.86 -12.69
N ALA A 202 -9.07 16.92 -11.36
CA ALA A 202 -7.83 17.31 -10.66
C ALA A 202 -6.70 16.29 -10.90
N SER A 203 -6.99 15.00 -10.99
CA SER A 203 -5.97 13.99 -11.31
C SER A 203 -5.37 14.19 -12.70
N VAL A 204 -6.18 14.58 -13.69
CA VAL A 204 -5.68 14.93 -15.03
C VAL A 204 -4.77 16.16 -14.99
N VAL A 205 -5.16 17.20 -14.25
CA VAL A 205 -4.34 18.41 -14.06
C VAL A 205 -3.00 18.08 -13.40
N LEU A 206 -3.04 17.26 -12.33
CA LEU A 206 -1.82 16.81 -11.65
C LEU A 206 -0.93 15.91 -12.53
N PHE A 207 -1.53 15.11 -13.42
CA PHE A 207 -0.76 14.34 -14.40
C PHE A 207 0.01 15.25 -15.37
N ILE A 208 -0.63 16.29 -15.86
CA ILE A 208 0.02 17.30 -16.72
C ILE A 208 1.12 18.02 -15.95
N LEU A 209 0.83 18.45 -14.72
CA LEU A 209 1.81 19.09 -13.84
C LEU A 209 3.01 18.17 -13.57
N LEU A 210 2.76 16.91 -13.27
CA LEU A 210 3.82 15.90 -13.07
C LEU A 210 4.70 15.76 -14.31
N ALA A 211 4.11 15.70 -15.51
CA ALA A 211 4.84 15.63 -16.77
C ALA A 211 5.74 16.86 -16.97
N VAL A 212 5.25 18.06 -16.65
CA VAL A 212 6.01 19.31 -16.72
C VAL A 212 7.16 19.31 -15.71
N LEU A 213 6.91 18.97 -14.45
CA LEU A 213 7.94 18.92 -13.40
C LEU A 213 9.00 17.88 -13.74
N ASN A 214 8.58 16.66 -14.12
CA ASN A 214 9.48 15.58 -14.50
C ASN A 214 10.39 15.96 -15.69
N ASN A 215 9.88 16.77 -16.65
CA ASN A 215 10.66 17.24 -17.78
C ASN A 215 11.66 18.34 -17.42
N ARG A 216 11.43 19.08 -16.34
CA ARG A 216 12.29 20.15 -15.85
C ARG A 216 13.29 19.68 -14.80
N SER A 217 13.07 18.52 -14.19
CA SER A 217 13.93 17.99 -13.15
C SER A 217 15.27 17.51 -13.72
N GLN A 218 16.36 17.77 -13.01
CA GLN A 218 17.69 17.24 -13.32
C GLN A 218 17.80 15.75 -12.96
N ASP A 219 17.02 15.31 -11.97
CA ASP A 219 16.95 13.91 -11.54
C ASP A 219 15.47 13.49 -11.49
N PRO A 220 14.86 13.25 -12.68
CA PRO A 220 13.42 13.03 -12.80
C PRO A 220 12.96 11.75 -12.10
N LEU A 221 11.75 11.78 -11.53
CA LEU A 221 11.12 10.62 -10.93
C LEU A 221 10.93 9.49 -11.95
N PHE A 222 10.56 9.86 -13.19
CA PHE A 222 10.36 8.96 -14.32
C PHE A 222 11.31 9.33 -15.48
N PRO A 223 12.50 8.74 -15.53
CA PRO A 223 13.43 8.99 -16.64
C PRO A 223 12.83 8.56 -17.98
N LYS A 224 12.81 9.46 -18.97
CA LYS A 224 12.26 9.17 -20.31
C LYS A 224 12.86 7.94 -20.98
N ARG A 225 14.15 7.67 -20.69
CA ARG A 225 14.87 6.51 -21.21
C ARG A 225 14.20 5.17 -20.88
N LEU A 226 13.52 5.06 -19.72
CA LEU A 226 12.83 3.83 -19.32
C LEU A 226 11.67 3.51 -20.28
N PHE A 227 10.89 4.51 -20.67
CA PHE A 227 9.75 4.34 -21.59
C PHE A 227 10.17 4.06 -23.05
N GLN A 228 11.43 4.29 -23.39
CA GLN A 228 11.97 3.93 -24.70
C GLN A 228 12.38 2.45 -24.79
N LEU A 229 12.41 1.73 -23.66
CA LEU A 229 12.73 0.31 -23.61
C LEU A 229 11.44 -0.52 -23.78
N PRO A 230 11.27 -1.27 -24.89
CA PRO A 230 10.09 -2.10 -25.11
C PRO A 230 9.88 -3.12 -23.99
N SER A 231 10.94 -3.72 -23.47
CA SER A 231 10.89 -4.68 -22.37
C SER A 231 10.29 -4.05 -21.10
N PHE A 232 10.61 -2.80 -20.80
CA PHE A 232 10.02 -2.07 -19.66
C PHE A 232 8.52 -1.88 -19.85
N ASN A 233 8.09 -1.43 -21.01
CA ASN A 233 6.68 -1.18 -21.32
C ASN A 233 5.85 -2.46 -21.29
N TYR A 234 6.33 -3.54 -21.92
CA TYR A 234 5.64 -4.83 -21.90
C TYR A 234 5.58 -5.44 -20.49
N SER A 235 6.65 -5.34 -19.70
CA SER A 235 6.66 -5.82 -18.32
C SER A 235 5.65 -5.06 -17.47
N ASN A 236 5.57 -3.71 -17.59
CA ASN A 236 4.59 -2.93 -16.86
C ASN A 236 3.15 -3.26 -17.26
N LEU A 237 2.88 -3.41 -18.57
CA LEU A 237 1.56 -3.81 -19.05
C LEU A 237 1.17 -5.19 -18.53
N THR A 238 2.07 -6.15 -18.61
CA THR A 238 1.82 -7.51 -18.08
C THR A 238 1.55 -7.47 -16.58
N HIS A 239 2.35 -6.72 -15.82
CA HIS A 239 2.17 -6.60 -14.37
C HIS A 239 0.84 -5.94 -14.01
N PHE A 240 0.45 -4.90 -14.77
CA PHE A 240 -0.86 -4.26 -14.60
C PHE A 240 -2.03 -5.22 -14.85
N LEU A 241 -1.98 -5.98 -15.96
CA LEU A 241 -3.04 -6.92 -16.30
C LEU A 241 -3.14 -8.08 -15.30
N VAL A 242 -2.01 -8.66 -14.92
CA VAL A 242 -1.96 -9.74 -13.92
C VAL A 242 -2.45 -9.23 -12.56
N GLY A 243 -1.97 -8.07 -12.13
CA GLY A 243 -2.39 -7.46 -10.86
C GLY A 243 -3.89 -7.16 -10.83
N ALA A 244 -4.45 -6.64 -11.93
CA ALA A 244 -5.89 -6.39 -12.05
C ALA A 244 -6.71 -7.69 -11.89
N VAL A 245 -6.33 -8.76 -12.58
CA VAL A 245 -7.01 -10.07 -12.50
C VAL A 245 -6.91 -10.64 -11.09
N LEU A 246 -5.73 -10.60 -10.46
CA LEU A 246 -5.53 -11.09 -9.09
C LEU A 246 -6.39 -10.33 -8.09
N ILE A 247 -6.40 -9.00 -8.13
CA ILE A 247 -7.20 -8.18 -7.19
C ILE A 247 -8.70 -8.44 -7.39
N ILE A 248 -9.17 -8.52 -8.63
CA ILE A 248 -10.57 -8.85 -8.91
C ILE A 248 -10.91 -10.21 -8.29
N GLY A 249 -10.10 -11.25 -8.50
CA GLY A 249 -10.32 -12.56 -7.92
C GLY A 249 -10.34 -12.53 -6.40
N MET A 250 -9.33 -11.90 -5.79
CA MET A 250 -9.19 -11.81 -4.33
C MET A 250 -10.36 -11.09 -3.63
N VAL A 251 -10.99 -10.13 -4.31
CA VAL A 251 -12.14 -9.41 -3.75
C VAL A 251 -13.45 -10.14 -4.07
N THR A 252 -13.61 -10.57 -5.33
CA THR A 252 -14.89 -11.10 -5.81
C THR A 252 -15.19 -12.50 -5.26
N VAL A 253 -14.18 -13.38 -5.17
CA VAL A 253 -14.39 -14.77 -4.74
C VAL A 253 -14.89 -14.86 -3.30
N PRO A 254 -14.22 -14.24 -2.28
CA PRO A 254 -14.73 -14.28 -0.91
C PRO A 254 -16.08 -13.55 -0.74
N LEU A 255 -16.28 -12.44 -1.47
CA LEU A 255 -17.53 -11.70 -1.43
C LEU A 255 -18.70 -12.57 -1.97
N MET A 256 -18.49 -13.25 -3.09
CA MET A 256 -19.48 -14.16 -3.65
C MET A 256 -19.71 -15.38 -2.73
N ALA A 257 -18.66 -15.93 -2.13
CA ALA A 257 -18.78 -17.01 -1.16
C ALA A 257 -19.67 -16.61 0.02
N ALA A 258 -19.47 -15.41 0.57
CA ALA A 258 -20.26 -14.90 1.68
C ALA A 258 -21.68 -14.51 1.28
N SER A 259 -21.85 -13.75 0.17
CA SER A 259 -23.16 -13.14 -0.20
C SER A 259 -24.09 -14.10 -0.91
N VAL A 260 -23.57 -15.00 -1.75
CA VAL A 260 -24.39 -15.94 -2.54
C VAL A 260 -24.49 -17.30 -1.89
N PHE A 261 -23.38 -17.81 -1.34
CA PHE A 261 -23.31 -19.16 -0.78
C PHE A 261 -23.38 -19.20 0.75
N GLY A 262 -23.50 -18.06 1.44
CA GLY A 262 -23.62 -17.98 2.90
C GLY A 262 -22.42 -18.58 3.65
N LYS A 263 -21.24 -18.61 3.02
CA LYS A 263 -20.02 -19.18 3.60
C LYS A 263 -19.42 -18.28 4.68
N SER A 264 -18.73 -18.89 5.63
CA SER A 264 -17.98 -18.17 6.64
C SER A 264 -16.76 -17.44 6.02
N PRO A 265 -16.21 -16.41 6.68
CA PRO A 265 -15.01 -15.71 6.19
C PRO A 265 -13.81 -16.64 5.95
N LEU A 266 -13.65 -17.66 6.78
CA LEU A 266 -12.59 -18.67 6.62
C LEU A 266 -12.83 -19.56 5.39
N GLU A 267 -14.04 -20.03 5.18
CA GLU A 267 -14.40 -20.83 4.00
C GLU A 267 -14.26 -20.00 2.72
N GLY A 268 -14.60 -18.70 2.74
CA GLY A 268 -14.40 -17.79 1.62
C GLY A 268 -12.93 -17.59 1.27
N GLY A 269 -12.07 -17.48 2.29
CA GLY A 269 -10.62 -17.41 2.12
C GLY A 269 -9.99 -18.70 1.56
N LEU A 270 -10.55 -19.86 1.91
CA LEU A 270 -10.08 -21.18 1.41
C LEU A 270 -10.44 -21.42 -0.07
N GLN A 271 -11.30 -20.63 -0.67
CA GLN A 271 -11.70 -20.74 -2.07
C GLN A 271 -10.84 -19.90 -3.02
N LEU A 272 -9.89 -19.11 -2.50
CA LEU A 272 -8.87 -18.39 -3.25
C LEU A 272 -7.68 -19.29 -3.60
#